data_33ba3c3ab0f6f15fdd3d64975ac6f75b
#
_entry.id   33ba3c3ab0f6f15fdd3d64975ac6f75b
#
_cell.length_a   1.000
_cell.length_b   1.000
_cell.length_c   1.000
_cell.angle_alpha   90.00
_cell.angle_beta   90.00
_cell.angle_gamma   90.00
#
_symmetry.space_group_name_H-M   'P 1'
#
loop_
_entity.id
_entity.type
_entity.pdbx_description
1 polymer ?
#
loop_
_entity_poly.entity_id
_entity_poly.type
_entity_poly.pdbx_seq_one_letter_code
_entity_poly.pdbx_strand_id
1 'polypeptide(L)'
;MTDEQIRVMVVDDHPMWRDAVERDLQAAGLDVVAVAADGHQALARFPAARPQVVVLDLQIPGPNGVEVTAAVLKDDPSARVLILSASGEQDDVLEAVKAGATGYLVKSASREELLDAVRRVARGDSVFTPGLAGLVLGEFRRLSDPSAGAPGEASPLHPELTERETEILKMVAKGLSYKQIAERLVLSHRTVQNHVQNTLRKLQMHNRVELTRYAIERGLDEPDD
;
A
#
# COMPACT_ATOMS: atom_id res chain seq x y z
N MET A 1 -36.04 -0.49 11.00
CA MET A 1 -34.87 -0.45 10.10
C MET A 1 -33.93 -1.50 10.68
N THR A 2 -33.82 -2.64 10.02
CA THR A 2 -32.84 -3.67 10.40
C THR A 2 -31.45 -3.04 10.31
N ASP A 3 -30.77 -3.00 11.43
CA ASP A 3 -29.37 -2.60 11.54
C ASP A 3 -28.58 -3.67 10.75
N GLU A 4 -28.36 -3.40 9.47
CA GLU A 4 -27.66 -4.35 8.58
C GLU A 4 -26.21 -4.37 9.05
N GLN A 5 -25.82 -5.50 9.62
CA GLN A 5 -24.50 -5.68 10.23
C GLN A 5 -23.42 -5.49 9.15
N ILE A 6 -22.48 -4.58 9.34
CA ILE A 6 -21.40 -4.31 8.38
C ILE A 6 -20.59 -5.58 8.17
N ARG A 7 -20.52 -6.04 6.94
CA ARG A 7 -19.78 -7.24 6.52
C ARG A 7 -18.34 -6.86 6.20
N VAL A 8 -17.40 -7.48 6.89
CA VAL A 8 -15.97 -7.14 6.79
C VAL A 8 -15.15 -8.34 6.37
N MET A 9 -14.20 -8.14 5.45
CA MET A 9 -13.15 -9.09 5.15
C MET A 9 -11.83 -8.57 5.71
N VAL A 10 -11.02 -9.45 6.35
CA VAL A 10 -9.71 -9.10 6.90
C VAL A 10 -8.62 -9.83 6.12
N VAL A 11 -7.64 -9.07 5.64
CA VAL A 11 -6.53 -9.59 4.84
C VAL A 11 -5.20 -9.12 5.42
N ASP A 12 -4.42 -10.02 6.01
CA ASP A 12 -3.12 -9.73 6.62
C ASP A 12 -2.30 -11.03 6.68
N ASP A 13 -1.04 -10.99 6.30
CA ASP A 13 -0.16 -12.17 6.32
C ASP A 13 0.37 -12.50 7.73
N HIS A 14 0.27 -11.55 8.68
CA HIS A 14 0.66 -11.76 10.07
C HIS A 14 -0.49 -12.37 10.90
N PRO A 15 -0.39 -13.64 11.32
CA PRO A 15 -1.49 -14.32 12.03
C PRO A 15 -1.98 -13.56 13.26
N MET A 16 -1.04 -13.05 14.09
CA MET A 16 -1.39 -12.34 15.32
C MET A 16 -2.19 -11.06 15.05
N TRP A 17 -1.85 -10.30 14.00
CA TRP A 17 -2.59 -9.11 13.60
C TRP A 17 -3.96 -9.47 13.05
N ARG A 18 -4.02 -10.41 12.14
CA ARG A 18 -5.26 -10.89 11.52
C ARG A 18 -6.26 -11.37 12.58
N ASP A 19 -5.80 -12.22 13.52
CA ASP A 19 -6.64 -12.77 14.59
C ASP A 19 -7.08 -11.67 15.59
N ALA A 20 -6.22 -10.67 15.87
CA ALA A 20 -6.56 -9.56 16.74
C ALA A 20 -7.63 -8.65 16.08
N VAL A 21 -7.45 -8.28 14.82
CA VAL A 21 -8.39 -7.46 14.06
C VAL A 21 -9.74 -8.17 13.93
N GLU A 22 -9.74 -9.46 13.55
CA GLU A 22 -10.96 -10.26 13.46
C GLU A 22 -11.74 -10.26 14.78
N ARG A 23 -11.09 -10.59 15.90
CA ARG A 23 -11.69 -10.61 17.23
C ARG A 23 -12.25 -9.24 17.64
N ASP A 24 -11.51 -8.16 17.36
CA ASP A 24 -11.92 -6.82 17.74
C ASP A 24 -13.13 -6.34 16.94
N LEU A 25 -13.20 -6.67 15.65
CA LEU A 25 -14.35 -6.38 14.80
C LEU A 25 -15.59 -7.16 15.25
N GLN A 26 -15.45 -8.46 15.51
CA GLN A 26 -16.53 -9.34 15.98
C GLN A 26 -17.05 -8.88 17.35
N ALA A 27 -16.16 -8.54 18.29
CA ALA A 27 -16.52 -8.03 19.61
C ALA A 27 -17.27 -6.68 19.55
N ALA A 28 -17.07 -5.91 18.47
CA ALA A 28 -17.79 -4.66 18.22
C ALA A 28 -19.10 -4.85 17.44
N GLY A 29 -19.53 -6.09 17.20
CA GLY A 29 -20.77 -6.42 16.51
C GLY A 29 -20.69 -6.35 14.98
N LEU A 30 -19.49 -6.33 14.40
CA LEU A 30 -19.29 -6.37 12.95
C LEU A 30 -19.23 -7.84 12.47
N ASP A 31 -19.70 -8.11 11.26
CA ASP A 31 -19.73 -9.47 10.69
C ASP A 31 -18.45 -9.72 9.87
N VAL A 32 -17.50 -10.46 10.42
CA VAL A 32 -16.29 -10.86 9.68
C VAL A 32 -16.61 -12.07 8.81
N VAL A 33 -16.91 -11.81 7.55
CA VAL A 33 -17.38 -12.79 6.57
C VAL A 33 -16.28 -13.60 5.92
N ALA A 34 -15.04 -13.11 5.96
CA ALA A 34 -13.87 -13.83 5.45
C ALA A 34 -12.59 -13.27 6.06
N VAL A 35 -11.58 -14.14 6.16
CA VAL A 35 -10.19 -13.78 6.47
C VAL A 35 -9.27 -14.36 5.40
N ALA A 36 -8.14 -13.71 5.10
CA ALA A 36 -7.15 -14.19 4.14
C ALA A 36 -5.73 -13.86 4.61
N ALA A 37 -4.78 -14.70 4.26
CA ALA A 37 -3.37 -14.53 4.64
C ALA A 37 -2.50 -14.01 3.49
N ASP A 38 -3.04 -13.91 2.29
CA ASP A 38 -2.33 -13.46 1.09
C ASP A 38 -3.33 -12.94 0.04
N GLY A 39 -2.81 -12.30 -1.01
CA GLY A 39 -3.63 -11.72 -2.06
C GLY A 39 -4.40 -12.74 -2.89
N HIS A 40 -3.86 -13.95 -3.12
CA HIS A 40 -4.57 -15.00 -3.85
C HIS A 40 -5.80 -15.49 -3.08
N GLN A 41 -5.65 -15.72 -1.76
CA GLN A 41 -6.79 -16.11 -0.91
C GLN A 41 -7.82 -14.99 -0.83
N ALA A 42 -7.36 -13.72 -0.75
CA ALA A 42 -8.25 -12.58 -0.72
C ALA A 42 -9.14 -12.55 -1.96
N LEU A 43 -8.54 -12.60 -3.16
CA LEU A 43 -9.28 -12.57 -4.42
C LEU A 43 -10.17 -13.81 -4.64
N ALA A 44 -9.74 -14.99 -4.18
CA ALA A 44 -10.54 -16.20 -4.27
C ALA A 44 -11.79 -16.19 -3.37
N ARG A 45 -11.71 -15.57 -2.19
CA ARG A 45 -12.81 -15.54 -1.21
C ARG A 45 -13.76 -14.36 -1.41
N PHE A 46 -13.29 -13.26 -1.96
CA PHE A 46 -14.04 -12.02 -2.11
C PHE A 46 -15.41 -12.19 -2.80
N PRO A 47 -15.53 -12.87 -3.98
CA PRO A 47 -16.80 -12.97 -4.69
C PRO A 47 -17.90 -13.71 -3.91
N ALA A 48 -17.52 -14.71 -3.09
CA ALA A 48 -18.47 -15.47 -2.25
C ALA A 48 -18.77 -14.73 -0.94
N ALA A 49 -17.78 -14.07 -0.36
CA ALA A 49 -17.90 -13.35 0.90
C ALA A 49 -18.70 -12.05 0.76
N ARG A 50 -18.59 -11.34 -0.37
CA ARG A 50 -19.23 -10.04 -0.65
C ARG A 50 -19.17 -9.08 0.54
N PRO A 51 -17.96 -8.73 1.03
CA PRO A 51 -17.82 -7.79 2.13
C PRO A 51 -18.18 -6.38 1.68
N GLN A 52 -18.75 -5.58 2.58
CA GLN A 52 -18.91 -4.14 2.38
C GLN A 52 -17.57 -3.39 2.57
N VAL A 53 -16.74 -3.89 3.50
CA VAL A 53 -15.42 -3.32 3.79
C VAL A 53 -14.37 -4.42 3.74
N VAL A 54 -13.26 -4.15 3.07
CA VAL A 54 -12.05 -4.98 3.12
C VAL A 54 -11.00 -4.24 3.92
N VAL A 55 -10.62 -4.78 5.08
CA VAL A 55 -9.45 -4.33 5.86
C VAL A 55 -8.24 -5.08 5.35
N LEU A 56 -7.29 -4.38 4.78
CA LEU A 56 -6.26 -4.96 3.92
C LEU A 56 -4.87 -4.43 4.25
N ASP A 57 -3.94 -5.32 4.57
CA ASP A 57 -2.52 -4.94 4.59
C ASP A 57 -1.97 -4.76 3.17
N LEU A 58 -1.16 -3.74 2.97
CA LEU A 58 -0.47 -3.51 1.70
C LEU A 58 0.58 -4.58 1.41
N GLN A 59 1.28 -5.05 2.44
CA GLN A 59 2.45 -5.89 2.31
C GLN A 59 2.10 -7.37 2.54
N ILE A 60 1.33 -7.95 1.64
CA ILE A 60 0.94 -9.36 1.66
C ILE A 60 1.61 -10.14 0.52
N PRO A 61 1.81 -11.47 0.68
CA PRO A 61 2.32 -12.33 -0.39
C PRO A 61 1.34 -12.47 -1.56
N GLY A 62 1.88 -12.77 -2.75
CA GLY A 62 1.13 -12.87 -4.00
C GLY A 62 0.79 -11.50 -4.56
N PRO A 63 -0.42 -11.29 -5.12
CA PRO A 63 -0.90 -9.95 -5.41
C PRO A 63 -0.86 -9.09 -4.16
N ASN A 64 -0.14 -7.95 -4.23
CA ASN A 64 0.00 -7.04 -3.09
C ASN A 64 -1.32 -6.28 -2.81
N GLY A 65 -1.37 -5.53 -1.70
CA GLY A 65 -2.58 -4.83 -1.29
C GLY A 65 -3.10 -3.82 -2.32
N VAL A 66 -2.22 -3.19 -3.10
CA VAL A 66 -2.61 -2.26 -4.18
C VAL A 66 -3.29 -3.03 -5.32
N GLU A 67 -2.71 -4.16 -5.73
CA GLU A 67 -3.25 -5.03 -6.78
C GLU A 67 -4.59 -5.65 -6.34
N VAL A 68 -4.68 -6.09 -5.07
CA VAL A 68 -5.94 -6.61 -4.49
C VAL A 68 -7.00 -5.51 -4.45
N THR A 69 -6.65 -4.28 -4.05
CA THR A 69 -7.57 -3.13 -4.04
C THR A 69 -8.15 -2.88 -5.44
N ALA A 70 -7.30 -2.80 -6.44
CA ALA A 70 -7.74 -2.57 -7.82
C ALA A 70 -8.64 -3.71 -8.34
N ALA A 71 -8.30 -4.98 -8.03
CA ALA A 71 -9.07 -6.14 -8.45
C ALA A 71 -10.45 -6.22 -7.75
N VAL A 72 -10.50 -5.96 -6.45
CA VAL A 72 -11.73 -5.92 -5.65
C VAL A 72 -12.70 -4.86 -6.18
N LEU A 73 -12.21 -3.64 -6.41
CA LEU A 73 -13.05 -2.53 -6.89
C LEU A 73 -13.45 -2.68 -8.37
N LYS A 74 -12.71 -3.45 -9.15
CA LYS A 74 -13.11 -3.84 -10.50
C LYS A 74 -14.25 -4.86 -10.49
N ASP A 75 -14.22 -5.81 -9.53
CA ASP A 75 -15.27 -6.85 -9.38
C ASP A 75 -16.53 -6.26 -8.73
N ASP A 76 -16.37 -5.47 -7.67
CA ASP A 76 -17.46 -4.77 -6.98
C ASP A 76 -17.09 -3.31 -6.68
N PRO A 77 -17.51 -2.36 -7.53
CA PRO A 77 -17.28 -0.92 -7.30
C PRO A 77 -17.96 -0.36 -6.03
N SER A 78 -18.90 -1.08 -5.44
CA SER A 78 -19.57 -0.67 -4.20
C SER A 78 -18.78 -1.04 -2.94
N ALA A 79 -17.87 -2.00 -3.03
CA ALA A 79 -16.98 -2.38 -1.94
C ALA A 79 -16.11 -1.20 -1.50
N ARG A 80 -15.69 -1.19 -0.26
CA ARG A 80 -14.80 -0.18 0.30
C ARG A 80 -13.54 -0.84 0.82
N VAL A 81 -12.40 -0.22 0.57
CA VAL A 81 -11.11 -0.75 1.00
C VAL A 81 -10.49 0.20 2.02
N LEU A 82 -10.24 -0.33 3.22
CA LEU A 82 -9.48 0.32 4.28
C LEU A 82 -8.11 -0.34 4.38
N ILE A 83 -7.07 0.37 4.01
CA ILE A 83 -5.71 -0.11 4.17
C ILE A 83 -5.29 -0.01 5.63
N LEU A 84 -4.69 -1.09 6.15
CA LEU A 84 -4.10 -1.13 7.49
C LEU A 84 -2.65 -1.58 7.34
N SER A 85 -1.69 -0.63 7.35
CA SER A 85 -0.28 -0.88 7.06
C SER A 85 0.65 -0.54 8.21
N ALA A 86 1.77 -1.23 8.31
CA ALA A 86 2.84 -0.89 9.24
C ALA A 86 3.57 0.42 8.88
N SER A 87 3.51 0.84 7.63
CA SER A 87 4.15 2.03 7.10
C SER A 87 3.13 3.15 6.84
N GLY A 88 3.50 4.39 7.15
CA GLY A 88 2.80 5.59 6.72
C GLY A 88 3.56 6.33 5.61
N GLU A 89 4.39 5.64 4.83
CA GLU A 89 5.17 6.24 3.76
C GLU A 89 4.26 6.81 2.67
N GLN A 90 4.65 7.99 2.17
CA GLN A 90 3.83 8.77 1.23
C GLN A 90 3.50 8.00 -0.04
N ASP A 91 4.49 7.27 -0.58
CA ASP A 91 4.33 6.49 -1.81
C ASP A 91 3.33 5.35 -1.64
N ASP A 92 3.38 4.62 -0.52
CA ASP A 92 2.44 3.53 -0.19
C ASP A 92 0.99 4.05 -0.11
N VAL A 93 0.82 5.22 0.53
CA VAL A 93 -0.50 5.86 0.65
C VAL A 93 -1.03 6.31 -0.71
N LEU A 94 -0.19 6.95 -1.52
CA LEU A 94 -0.58 7.44 -2.83
C LEU A 94 -0.92 6.30 -3.80
N GLU A 95 -0.15 5.21 -3.79
CA GLU A 95 -0.45 4.03 -4.61
C GLU A 95 -1.78 3.38 -4.20
N ALA A 96 -2.05 3.26 -2.89
CA ALA A 96 -3.31 2.73 -2.39
C ALA A 96 -4.51 3.61 -2.79
N VAL A 97 -4.38 4.94 -2.66
CA VAL A 97 -5.43 5.90 -3.07
C VAL A 97 -5.67 5.87 -4.57
N LYS A 98 -4.61 5.80 -5.39
CA LYS A 98 -4.72 5.66 -6.85
C LYS A 98 -5.42 4.36 -7.26
N ALA A 99 -5.22 3.29 -6.49
CA ALA A 99 -5.95 2.03 -6.69
C ALA A 99 -7.42 2.10 -6.26
N GLY A 100 -7.84 3.18 -5.58
CA GLY A 100 -9.20 3.43 -5.14
C GLY A 100 -9.48 3.13 -3.66
N ALA A 101 -8.45 2.96 -2.83
CA ALA A 101 -8.66 2.77 -1.39
C ALA A 101 -9.47 3.93 -0.79
N THR A 102 -10.49 3.59 0.01
CA THR A 102 -11.37 4.55 0.67
C THR A 102 -10.73 5.12 1.94
N GLY A 103 -9.83 4.37 2.56
CA GLY A 103 -9.13 4.82 3.76
C GLY A 103 -7.77 4.18 3.95
N TYR A 104 -6.97 4.81 4.84
CA TYR A 104 -5.64 4.34 5.20
C TYR A 104 -5.36 4.61 6.67
N LEU A 105 -5.04 3.56 7.41
CA LEU A 105 -4.59 3.61 8.80
C LEU A 105 -3.22 2.95 8.95
N VAL A 106 -2.43 3.45 9.88
CA VAL A 106 -1.22 2.76 10.33
C VAL A 106 -1.58 1.69 11.37
N LYS A 107 -0.87 0.57 11.40
CA LYS A 107 -1.08 -0.52 12.38
C LYS A 107 -0.83 -0.11 13.84
N SER A 108 -0.25 1.07 14.08
CA SER A 108 -0.15 1.66 15.42
C SER A 108 -1.43 2.38 15.89
N ALA A 109 -2.46 2.46 15.04
CA ALA A 109 -3.77 2.98 15.44
C ALA A 109 -4.39 2.14 16.55
N SER A 110 -5.12 2.78 17.44
CA SER A 110 -5.84 2.11 18.52
C SER A 110 -7.01 1.27 17.98
N ARG A 111 -7.51 0.36 18.81
CA ARG A 111 -8.70 -0.42 18.50
C ARG A 111 -9.90 0.47 18.17
N GLU A 112 -10.10 1.54 18.95
CA GLU A 112 -11.19 2.48 18.78
C GLU A 112 -11.10 3.21 17.43
N GLU A 113 -9.90 3.63 17.04
CA GLU A 113 -9.66 4.26 15.74
C GLU A 113 -9.93 3.31 14.58
N LEU A 114 -9.52 2.05 14.69
CA LEU A 114 -9.82 1.02 13.68
C LEU A 114 -11.33 0.81 13.53
N LEU A 115 -12.06 0.66 14.64
CA LEU A 115 -13.50 0.42 14.62
C LEU A 115 -14.28 1.63 14.07
N ASP A 116 -13.88 2.85 14.43
CA ASP A 116 -14.44 4.08 13.87
C ASP A 116 -14.18 4.17 12.38
N ALA A 117 -12.94 3.89 11.96
CA ALA A 117 -12.55 3.89 10.55
C ALA A 117 -13.38 2.91 9.72
N VAL A 118 -13.54 1.66 10.18
CA VAL A 118 -14.36 0.66 9.46
C VAL A 118 -15.80 1.13 9.31
N ARG A 119 -16.41 1.68 10.37
CA ARG A 119 -17.79 2.19 10.32
C ARG A 119 -17.93 3.39 9.38
N ARG A 120 -16.98 4.30 9.38
CA ARG A 120 -16.95 5.48 8.48
C ARG A 120 -16.77 5.06 7.04
N VAL A 121 -15.79 4.19 6.77
CA VAL A 121 -15.52 3.65 5.42
C VAL A 121 -16.75 2.91 4.87
N ALA A 122 -17.46 2.14 5.72
CA ALA A 122 -18.70 1.48 5.31
C ALA A 122 -19.78 2.45 4.84
N ARG A 123 -19.82 3.67 5.39
CA ARG A 123 -20.73 4.75 4.95
C ARG A 123 -20.23 5.49 3.71
N GLY A 124 -19.01 5.20 3.26
CA GLY A 124 -18.38 5.87 2.12
C GLY A 124 -17.53 7.09 2.50
N ASP A 125 -17.32 7.33 3.80
CA ASP A 125 -16.46 8.42 4.26
C ASP A 125 -14.99 8.04 4.01
N SER A 126 -14.20 8.98 3.50
CA SER A 126 -12.75 8.78 3.40
C SER A 126 -12.07 8.95 4.76
N VAL A 127 -11.21 8.00 5.13
CA VAL A 127 -10.52 7.98 6.42
C VAL A 127 -9.02 7.88 6.22
N PHE A 128 -8.29 8.89 6.68
CA PHE A 128 -6.83 8.90 6.64
C PHE A 128 -6.27 9.30 7.99
N THR A 129 -5.20 8.64 8.42
CA THR A 129 -4.46 9.06 9.63
C THR A 129 -4.08 10.55 9.51
N PRO A 130 -4.17 11.34 10.58
CA PRO A 130 -3.75 12.73 10.58
C PRO A 130 -2.33 12.88 10.01
N GLY A 131 -2.14 13.82 9.09
CA GLY A 131 -0.88 14.01 8.34
C GLY A 131 -0.90 13.42 6.94
N LEU A 132 -1.66 12.35 6.66
CA LEU A 132 -1.80 11.77 5.33
C LEU A 132 -2.87 12.47 4.48
N ALA A 133 -3.85 13.10 5.11
CA ALA A 133 -4.91 13.83 4.41
C ALA A 133 -4.37 14.97 3.51
N GLY A 134 -3.32 15.66 3.95
CA GLY A 134 -2.65 16.71 3.16
C GLY A 134 -2.00 16.19 1.88
N LEU A 135 -1.40 14.99 1.95
CA LEU A 135 -0.78 14.32 0.81
C LEU A 135 -1.82 13.92 -0.23
N VAL A 136 -2.89 13.28 0.22
CA VAL A 136 -4.00 12.84 -0.62
C VAL A 136 -4.65 14.04 -1.32
N LEU A 137 -4.91 15.14 -0.60
CA LEU A 137 -5.44 16.38 -1.18
C LEU A 137 -4.47 17.02 -2.18
N GLY A 138 -3.17 16.98 -1.91
CA GLY A 138 -2.13 17.47 -2.84
C GLY A 138 -2.15 16.70 -4.15
N GLU A 139 -2.21 15.38 -4.11
CA GLU A 139 -2.28 14.53 -5.30
C GLU A 139 -3.59 14.68 -6.06
N PHE A 140 -4.73 14.79 -5.37
CA PHE A 140 -6.02 15.09 -6.01
C PHE A 140 -6.01 16.42 -6.75
N ARG A 141 -5.39 17.47 -6.18
CA ARG A 141 -5.23 18.76 -6.88
C ARG A 141 -4.37 18.61 -8.13
N ARG A 142 -3.28 17.84 -8.05
CA ARG A 142 -2.39 17.57 -9.19
C ARG A 142 -3.10 16.79 -10.31
N LEU A 143 -3.97 15.85 -9.96
CA LEU A 143 -4.76 15.07 -10.92
C LEU A 143 -5.92 15.88 -11.51
N SER A 144 -6.45 16.86 -10.77
CA SER A 144 -7.60 17.69 -11.20
C SER A 144 -7.18 18.93 -11.98
N ASP A 145 -5.93 19.36 -11.89
CA ASP A 145 -5.39 20.52 -12.62
C ASP A 145 -4.11 20.14 -13.39
N PRO A 146 -4.24 19.65 -14.64
CA PRO A 146 -3.08 19.29 -15.47
C PRO A 146 -2.15 20.48 -15.79
N SER A 147 -2.57 21.72 -15.47
CA SER A 147 -1.80 22.95 -15.72
C SER A 147 -1.03 23.49 -14.52
N ALA A 148 -1.25 22.95 -13.32
CA ALA A 148 -0.55 23.34 -12.09
C ALA A 148 0.72 22.51 -11.87
N GLY A 149 1.77 22.85 -12.57
CA GLY A 149 3.11 22.32 -12.33
C GLY A 149 3.64 21.46 -13.45
N ALA A 150 4.22 22.11 -14.45
CA ALA A 150 5.21 21.45 -15.29
C ALA A 150 6.49 21.27 -14.45
N PRO A 151 6.90 20.04 -14.11
CA PRO A 151 8.30 19.74 -13.89
C PRO A 151 8.97 19.77 -15.27
N GLY A 152 10.19 20.27 -15.35
CA GLY A 152 10.94 20.34 -16.58
C GLY A 152 10.94 19.02 -17.35
N GLU A 153 10.79 19.16 -18.66
CA GLU A 153 11.04 18.23 -19.75
C GLU A 153 11.18 16.73 -19.38
N ALA A 154 10.04 16.03 -19.36
CA ALA A 154 10.03 14.57 -19.31
C ALA A 154 10.51 14.02 -20.67
N SER A 155 11.65 13.39 -20.67
CA SER A 155 12.13 12.60 -21.82
C SER A 155 11.28 11.32 -21.95
N PRO A 156 10.76 10.94 -23.11
CA PRO A 156 9.63 10.01 -23.26
C PRO A 156 9.99 8.51 -23.20
N LEU A 157 11.05 8.08 -22.56
CA LEU A 157 11.55 6.69 -22.68
C LEU A 157 11.90 5.95 -21.36
N HIS A 158 11.68 6.54 -20.18
CA HIS A 158 12.01 5.80 -18.94
C HIS A 158 10.94 6.03 -17.85
N PRO A 159 10.42 4.94 -17.22
CA PRO A 159 9.54 5.06 -16.07
C PRO A 159 10.27 5.77 -14.92
N GLU A 160 9.71 6.88 -14.44
CA GLU A 160 10.29 7.63 -13.33
C GLU A 160 10.25 6.79 -12.04
N LEU A 161 11.43 6.61 -11.45
CA LEU A 161 11.55 6.06 -10.11
C LEU A 161 11.19 7.15 -9.10
N THR A 162 10.52 6.76 -8.01
CA THR A 162 10.29 7.66 -6.88
C THR A 162 11.62 8.04 -6.23
N GLU A 163 11.66 9.14 -5.48
CA GLU A 163 12.86 9.55 -4.72
C GLU A 163 13.37 8.40 -3.85
N ARG A 164 12.44 7.67 -3.21
CA ARG A 164 12.78 6.54 -2.33
C ARG A 164 13.33 5.33 -3.10
N GLU A 165 12.77 5.02 -4.25
CA GLU A 165 13.30 3.96 -5.12
C GLU A 165 14.69 4.34 -5.64
N THR A 166 14.90 5.60 -5.99
CA THR A 166 16.21 6.12 -6.42
C THR A 166 17.24 6.06 -5.28
N GLU A 167 16.86 6.45 -4.07
CA GLU A 167 17.72 6.38 -2.89
C GLU A 167 18.15 4.94 -2.58
N ILE A 168 17.20 4.01 -2.59
CA ILE A 168 17.47 2.59 -2.38
C ILE A 168 18.32 2.04 -3.54
N LEU A 169 18.04 2.43 -4.78
CA LEU A 169 18.82 2.04 -5.95
C LEU A 169 20.28 2.48 -5.86
N LYS A 170 20.56 3.71 -5.42
CA LYS A 170 21.92 4.21 -5.14
C LYS A 170 22.64 3.32 -4.11
N MET A 171 21.94 2.90 -3.05
CA MET A 171 22.52 2.02 -2.03
C MET A 171 22.76 0.60 -2.54
N VAL A 172 21.87 0.09 -3.40
CA VAL A 172 22.04 -1.19 -4.08
C VAL A 172 23.25 -1.15 -5.02
N ALA A 173 23.46 -0.05 -5.75
CA ALA A 173 24.62 0.20 -6.60
C ALA A 173 25.94 0.18 -5.79
N LYS A 174 25.92 0.78 -4.59
CA LYS A 174 27.05 0.76 -3.63
C LYS A 174 27.27 -0.61 -2.98
N GLY A 175 26.52 -1.65 -3.37
CA GLY A 175 26.68 -3.02 -2.88
C GLY A 175 26.09 -3.33 -1.50
N LEU A 176 25.33 -2.41 -0.89
CA LEU A 176 24.74 -2.64 0.43
C LEU A 176 23.68 -3.76 0.39
N SER A 177 23.68 -4.65 1.39
CA SER A 177 22.62 -5.64 1.57
C SER A 177 21.32 -4.98 1.99
N TYR A 178 20.19 -5.64 1.74
CA TYR A 178 18.86 -5.11 2.16
C TYR A 178 18.78 -4.83 3.65
N LYS A 179 19.49 -5.62 4.48
CA LYS A 179 19.59 -5.38 5.92
C LYS A 179 20.32 -4.08 6.24
N GLN A 180 21.45 -3.81 5.59
CA GLN A 180 22.21 -2.57 5.77
C GLN A 180 21.44 -1.34 5.27
N ILE A 181 20.72 -1.49 4.15
CA ILE A 181 19.84 -0.44 3.63
C ILE A 181 18.71 -0.16 4.63
N ALA A 182 18.06 -1.21 5.15
CA ALA A 182 17.00 -1.09 6.13
C ALA A 182 17.46 -0.37 7.41
N GLU A 183 18.63 -0.74 7.94
CA GLU A 183 19.24 -0.08 9.11
C GLU A 183 19.54 1.40 8.84
N ARG A 184 20.07 1.72 7.65
CA ARG A 184 20.45 3.09 7.29
C ARG A 184 19.27 4.01 7.07
N LEU A 185 18.17 3.47 6.54
CA LEU A 185 16.95 4.22 6.21
C LEU A 185 15.87 4.13 7.30
N VAL A 186 16.16 3.43 8.41
CA VAL A 186 15.22 3.16 9.52
C VAL A 186 13.94 2.47 9.01
N LEU A 187 14.13 1.49 8.13
CA LEU A 187 13.05 0.70 7.53
C LEU A 187 13.12 -0.77 7.97
N SER A 188 12.05 -1.53 7.69
CA SER A 188 12.12 -2.98 7.77
C SER A 188 12.87 -3.57 6.57
N HIS A 189 13.52 -4.73 6.77
CA HIS A 189 14.15 -5.47 5.67
C HIS A 189 13.15 -5.78 4.53
N ARG A 190 11.90 -6.06 4.89
CA ARG A 190 10.81 -6.37 3.97
C ARG A 190 10.41 -5.14 3.14
N THR A 191 10.36 -3.96 3.77
CA THR A 191 10.09 -2.68 3.09
C THR A 191 11.13 -2.41 2.01
N VAL A 192 12.43 -2.58 2.33
CA VAL A 192 13.50 -2.41 1.33
C VAL A 192 13.37 -3.44 0.19
N GLN A 193 13.02 -4.68 0.52
CA GLN A 193 12.82 -5.72 -0.48
C GLN A 193 11.67 -5.36 -1.44
N ASN A 194 10.57 -4.81 -0.93
CA ASN A 194 9.43 -4.37 -1.74
C ASN A 194 9.81 -3.22 -2.67
N HIS A 195 10.52 -2.19 -2.18
CA HIS A 195 11.00 -1.10 -3.05
C HIS A 195 11.89 -1.62 -4.17
N VAL A 196 12.81 -2.57 -3.87
CA VAL A 196 13.65 -3.18 -4.90
C VAL A 196 12.82 -3.97 -5.91
N GLN A 197 11.80 -4.71 -5.47
CA GLN A 197 10.90 -5.44 -6.39
C GLN A 197 10.10 -4.47 -7.28
N ASN A 198 9.59 -3.37 -6.71
CA ASN A 198 8.89 -2.34 -7.47
C ASN A 198 9.81 -1.68 -8.50
N THR A 199 11.06 -1.36 -8.12
CA THR A 199 12.07 -0.81 -9.04
C THR A 199 12.39 -1.78 -10.17
N LEU A 200 12.59 -3.07 -9.86
CA LEU A 200 12.80 -4.12 -10.88
C LEU A 200 11.65 -4.17 -11.87
N ARG A 201 10.39 -4.14 -11.38
CA ARG A 201 9.19 -4.16 -12.22
C ARG A 201 9.11 -2.91 -13.10
N LYS A 202 9.31 -1.72 -12.54
CA LYS A 202 9.29 -0.44 -13.28
C LYS A 202 10.35 -0.41 -14.38
N LEU A 203 11.55 -0.92 -14.10
CA LEU A 203 12.65 -0.95 -15.05
C LEU A 203 12.63 -2.20 -15.96
N GLN A 204 11.63 -3.08 -15.83
CA GLN A 204 11.50 -4.35 -16.57
C GLN A 204 12.73 -5.25 -16.41
N MET A 205 13.31 -5.30 -15.20
CA MET A 205 14.48 -6.10 -14.85
C MET A 205 14.07 -7.30 -14.00
N HIS A 206 14.85 -8.39 -14.08
CA HIS A 206 14.48 -9.66 -13.48
C HIS A 206 15.23 -9.98 -12.19
N ASN A 207 16.37 -9.32 -11.95
CA ASN A 207 17.18 -9.61 -10.77
C ASN A 207 18.03 -8.40 -10.33
N ARG A 208 18.55 -8.52 -9.11
CA ARG A 208 19.38 -7.50 -8.49
C ARG A 208 20.66 -7.17 -9.27
N VAL A 209 21.24 -8.15 -9.96
CA VAL A 209 22.49 -7.94 -10.71
C VAL A 209 22.25 -6.99 -11.88
N GLU A 210 21.14 -7.17 -12.60
CA GLU A 210 20.71 -6.26 -13.67
C GLU A 210 20.45 -4.85 -13.12
N LEU A 211 19.80 -4.76 -11.95
CA LEU A 211 19.52 -3.49 -11.29
C LEU A 211 20.80 -2.76 -10.88
N THR A 212 21.77 -3.49 -10.30
CA THR A 212 23.07 -2.93 -9.92
C THR A 212 23.82 -2.40 -11.14
N ARG A 213 23.88 -3.19 -12.24
CA ARG A 213 24.51 -2.77 -13.48
C ARG A 213 23.86 -1.50 -14.06
N TYR A 214 22.56 -1.47 -14.12
CA TYR A 214 21.81 -0.29 -14.58
C TYR A 214 22.14 0.96 -13.78
N ALA A 215 22.23 0.83 -12.45
CA ALA A 215 22.54 1.95 -11.58
C ALA A 215 23.99 2.46 -11.78
N ILE A 216 24.96 1.56 -11.96
CA ILE A 216 26.35 1.91 -12.24
C ILE A 216 26.47 2.59 -13.62
N GLU A 217 25.83 2.05 -14.66
CA GLU A 217 25.82 2.65 -16.01
C GLU A 217 25.25 4.09 -16.04
N ARG A 218 24.48 4.48 -15.00
CA ARG A 218 23.92 5.81 -14.80
C ARG A 218 24.65 6.67 -13.79
N GLY A 219 25.76 6.21 -13.27
CA GLY A 219 26.57 6.96 -12.30
C GLY A 219 25.92 7.12 -10.92
N LEU A 220 24.95 6.25 -10.57
CA LEU A 220 24.25 6.31 -9.28
C LEU A 220 25.07 5.72 -8.11
N ASP A 221 26.23 5.17 -8.37
CA ASP A 221 27.19 4.63 -7.40
C ASP A 221 28.21 5.70 -6.92
N GLU A 222 28.26 6.87 -7.57
CA GLU A 222 29.15 7.94 -7.17
C GLU A 222 28.73 8.57 -5.82
N PRO A 223 29.69 9.03 -5.00
CA PRO A 223 29.36 9.78 -3.79
C PRO A 223 28.67 11.10 -4.17
N ASP A 224 27.59 11.43 -3.48
CA ASP A 224 27.02 12.79 -3.54
C ASP A 224 28.08 13.75 -2.99
N ASP A 225 28.58 14.68 -3.82
CA ASP A 225 29.51 15.76 -3.45
C ASP A 225 28.89 16.73 -2.42
#